data_acf597fa36bac94a43770288f955f488
#
_entry.id   acf597fa36bac94a43770288f955f488
#
_cell.length_a   1.000
_cell.length_b   1.000
_cell.length_c   1.000
_cell.angle_alpha   90.00
_cell.angle_beta   90.00
_cell.angle_gamma   90.00
#
_symmetry.space_group_name_H-M   'P 1'
#
loop_
_entity.id
_entity.type
_entity.pdbx_description
1 polymer ?
#
loop_
_entity_poly.entity_id
_entity_poly.type
_entity_poly.pdbx_seq_one_letter_code
_entity_poly.pdbx_strand_id
1 'polypeptide(L)'
;MKYSAEVLSDEKLLHLFSIEEDHFNDFKAKDISGKNFSKIVSAFANASGGDIYVGIREERETKEKHWEGFNCIEDANSFIQVIESLPTIESYYDLEFLQHPVLETYVLKVCIFKTQSIVKTTDGRVFVRRGAQSLPQDTQEKMRRLELDKGIVSFENEPVGESEITDAMIQKYTNFFWRLSYQM
;
A
#
# COMPACT_ATOMS: atom_id res chain seq x y z
N MET A 1 -0.17 -20.37 16.04
CA MET A 1 0.37 -20.72 14.71
C MET A 1 1.83 -21.06 14.87
N LYS A 2 2.32 -22.12 14.21
CA LYS A 2 3.74 -22.46 14.24
C LYS A 2 4.34 -21.88 12.97
N TYR A 3 4.97 -20.71 13.08
CA TYR A 3 5.68 -20.11 11.96
C TYR A 3 6.92 -20.94 11.63
N SER A 4 7.16 -21.21 10.36
CA SER A 4 8.39 -21.82 9.89
C SER A 4 9.38 -20.71 9.50
N ALA A 5 10.65 -20.88 9.86
CA ALA A 5 11.70 -20.00 9.41
C ALA A 5 12.47 -20.66 8.26
N GLU A 6 12.72 -19.89 7.21
CA GLU A 6 13.60 -20.29 6.11
C GLU A 6 15.03 -19.82 6.41
N VAL A 7 15.98 -20.76 6.48
CA VAL A 7 17.41 -20.41 6.53
C VAL A 7 17.84 -19.98 5.14
N LEU A 8 18.29 -18.74 5.01
CA LEU A 8 18.73 -18.20 3.73
C LEU A 8 20.06 -18.82 3.29
N SER A 9 20.19 -19.13 2.01
CA SER A 9 21.51 -19.35 1.40
C SER A 9 22.23 -18.00 1.20
N ASP A 10 23.57 -18.05 1.07
CA ASP A 10 24.35 -16.84 0.78
C ASP A 10 23.86 -16.11 -0.49
N GLU A 11 23.46 -16.86 -1.51
CA GLU A 11 22.90 -16.30 -2.75
C GLU A 11 21.57 -15.55 -2.49
N LYS A 12 20.65 -16.13 -1.71
CA LYS A 12 19.39 -15.50 -1.35
C LYS A 12 19.60 -14.26 -0.47
N LEU A 13 20.58 -14.29 0.42
CA LEU A 13 20.94 -13.17 1.27
C LEU A 13 21.49 -12.00 0.42
N LEU A 14 22.40 -12.28 -0.53
CA LEU A 14 22.92 -11.28 -1.46
C LEU A 14 21.81 -10.70 -2.35
N HIS A 15 20.91 -11.55 -2.84
CA HIS A 15 19.77 -11.11 -3.61
C HIS A 15 18.85 -10.19 -2.77
N LEU A 16 18.54 -10.56 -1.55
CA LEU A 16 17.72 -9.75 -0.64
C LEU A 16 18.34 -8.36 -0.42
N PHE A 17 19.64 -8.27 -0.28
CA PHE A 17 20.33 -7.00 -0.11
C PHE A 17 20.42 -6.16 -1.39
N SER A 18 20.29 -6.79 -2.57
CA SER A 18 20.23 -6.08 -3.84
C SER A 18 18.86 -5.48 -4.19
N ILE A 19 17.79 -5.88 -3.49
CA ILE A 19 16.45 -5.32 -3.68
C ILE A 19 16.45 -3.87 -3.19
N GLU A 20 15.97 -2.93 -3.99
CA GLU A 20 15.80 -1.53 -3.57
C GLU A 20 14.40 -1.29 -2.96
N GLU A 21 14.29 -0.28 -2.08
CA GLU A 21 12.98 0.21 -1.64
C GLU A 21 12.25 0.84 -2.83
N ASP A 22 11.06 0.33 -3.13
CA ASP A 22 10.26 0.76 -4.26
C ASP A 22 8.75 0.71 -3.96
N HIS A 23 7.94 0.54 -4.97
CA HIS A 23 6.50 0.39 -4.84
C HIS A 23 6.10 -0.92 -4.17
N PHE A 24 6.91 -1.97 -4.29
CA PHE A 24 6.60 -3.33 -3.85
C PHE A 24 7.47 -3.81 -2.69
N ASN A 25 8.55 -3.11 -2.36
CA ASN A 25 9.48 -3.53 -1.33
C ASN A 25 9.77 -2.39 -0.34
N ASP A 26 9.84 -2.73 0.94
CA ASP A 26 10.11 -1.78 2.02
C ASP A 26 10.95 -2.44 3.12
N PHE A 27 12.05 -1.80 3.55
CA PHE A 27 12.94 -2.32 4.58
C PHE A 27 12.84 -1.48 5.84
N LYS A 28 12.67 -2.14 6.97
CA LYS A 28 12.51 -1.45 8.25
C LYS A 28 13.35 -2.10 9.33
N ALA A 29 13.98 -1.23 10.09
CA ALA A 29 14.68 -1.63 11.30
C ALA A 29 13.72 -2.24 12.32
N LYS A 30 14.21 -3.13 13.17
CA LYS A 30 13.39 -3.82 14.17
C LYS A 30 12.78 -2.91 15.25
N ASP A 31 13.28 -1.68 15.38
CA ASP A 31 12.82 -0.66 16.32
C ASP A 31 11.73 0.26 15.75
N ILE A 32 11.21 -0.01 14.55
CA ILE A 32 10.11 0.76 13.99
C ILE A 32 8.89 0.72 14.92
N SER A 33 8.27 1.87 15.18
CA SER A 33 7.06 1.92 16.01
C SER A 33 5.87 1.25 15.35
N GLY A 34 4.99 0.61 16.14
CA GLY A 34 3.76 -0.02 15.63
C GLY A 34 2.88 0.94 14.83
N LYS A 35 2.85 2.24 15.20
CA LYS A 35 2.14 3.29 14.45
C LYS A 35 2.72 3.50 13.05
N ASN A 36 4.03 3.55 12.91
CA ASN A 36 4.68 3.69 11.61
C ASN A 36 4.56 2.40 10.79
N PHE A 37 4.61 1.25 11.44
CA PHE A 37 4.41 -0.02 10.79
C PHE A 37 2.97 -0.17 10.25
N SER A 38 1.94 0.16 11.04
CA SER A 38 0.54 0.14 10.58
C SER A 38 0.30 1.07 9.39
N LYS A 39 1.00 2.22 9.34
CA LYS A 39 0.97 3.14 8.20
C LYS A 39 1.48 2.46 6.91
N ILE A 40 2.59 1.72 7.00
CA ILE A 40 3.17 1.03 5.85
C ILE A 40 2.24 -0.09 5.38
N VAL A 41 1.75 -0.92 6.31
CA VAL A 41 0.79 -1.99 6.01
C VAL A 41 -0.47 -1.45 5.31
N SER A 42 -1.07 -0.38 5.86
CA SER A 42 -2.21 0.30 5.22
C SER A 42 -1.86 0.77 3.81
N ALA A 43 -0.67 1.36 3.62
CA ALA A 43 -0.26 1.89 2.32
C ALA A 43 -0.11 0.81 1.25
N PHE A 44 0.48 -0.35 1.59
CA PHE A 44 0.61 -1.49 0.68
C PHE A 44 -0.75 -2.12 0.37
N ALA A 45 -1.57 -2.39 1.38
CA ALA A 45 -2.89 -3.00 1.23
C ALA A 45 -3.84 -2.14 0.36
N ASN A 46 -3.71 -0.83 0.45
CA ASN A 46 -4.51 0.11 -0.33
C ASN A 46 -3.97 0.37 -1.74
N ALA A 47 -2.76 -0.08 -2.05
CA ALA A 47 -2.15 0.04 -3.37
C ALA A 47 -2.14 -1.31 -4.11
N SER A 48 -0.98 -1.83 -4.43
CA SER A 48 -0.79 -3.05 -5.22
C SER A 48 -0.33 -4.25 -4.39
N GLY A 49 -0.20 -4.09 -3.07
CA GLY A 49 0.46 -5.05 -2.20
C GLY A 49 1.98 -4.92 -2.29
N GLY A 50 2.70 -5.88 -1.72
CA GLY A 50 4.17 -5.94 -1.71
C GLY A 50 4.73 -6.52 -0.43
N ASP A 51 6.04 -6.50 -0.28
CA ASP A 51 6.80 -7.12 0.78
C ASP A 51 7.42 -6.09 1.73
N ILE A 52 7.26 -6.31 3.02
CA ILE A 52 7.86 -5.50 4.08
C ILE A 52 8.83 -6.39 4.86
N TYR A 53 10.09 -5.98 4.94
CA TYR A 53 11.14 -6.69 5.66
C TYR A 53 11.47 -5.96 6.96
N VAL A 54 11.07 -6.53 8.12
CA VAL A 54 11.33 -5.94 9.44
C VAL A 54 12.50 -6.64 10.10
N GLY A 55 13.52 -5.88 10.47
CA GLY A 55 14.79 -6.36 11.00
C GLY A 55 15.97 -6.13 10.03
N ILE A 56 15.74 -5.37 8.96
CA ILE A 56 16.79 -4.88 8.07
C ILE A 56 16.75 -3.36 8.09
N ARG A 57 17.84 -2.73 8.50
CA ARG A 57 18.00 -1.28 8.48
C ARG A 57 18.64 -0.86 7.16
N GLU A 58 18.04 0.07 6.44
CA GLU A 58 18.65 0.75 5.31
C GLU A 58 19.25 2.08 5.77
N GLU A 59 20.52 2.31 5.50
CA GLU A 59 21.18 3.60 5.73
C GLU A 59 20.68 4.64 4.73
N ARG A 60 20.32 5.82 5.22
CA ARG A 60 19.66 6.83 4.36
C ARG A 60 20.58 7.38 3.26
N GLU A 61 21.87 7.55 3.56
CA GLU A 61 22.82 8.18 2.67
C GLU A 61 23.44 7.19 1.67
N THR A 62 23.91 6.05 2.17
CA THR A 62 24.62 5.03 1.37
C THR A 62 23.69 4.02 0.71
N LYS A 63 22.46 3.90 1.19
CA LYS A 63 21.50 2.85 0.81
C LYS A 63 21.98 1.44 1.18
N GLU A 64 23.01 1.33 1.99
CA GLU A 64 23.49 0.06 2.49
C GLU A 64 22.49 -0.55 3.47
N LYS A 65 22.28 -1.85 3.35
CA LYS A 65 21.39 -2.61 4.22
C LYS A 65 22.19 -3.37 5.26
N HIS A 66 21.71 -3.28 6.50
CA HIS A 66 22.31 -3.95 7.66
C HIS A 66 21.28 -4.91 8.26
N TRP A 67 21.68 -6.18 8.39
CA TRP A 67 20.85 -7.17 9.05
C TRP A 67 20.91 -6.95 10.57
N GLU A 68 19.80 -6.51 11.16
CA GLU A 68 19.66 -6.36 12.62
C GLU A 68 19.04 -7.59 13.25
N GLY A 69 18.05 -8.16 12.60
CA GLY A 69 17.36 -9.37 13.00
C GLY A 69 16.77 -9.38 14.42
N PHE A 70 15.85 -10.30 14.66
CA PHE A 70 15.32 -10.63 15.97
C PHE A 70 16.06 -11.86 16.52
N ASN A 71 16.26 -11.95 17.84
CA ASN A 71 16.94 -13.11 18.43
C ASN A 71 16.05 -14.36 18.39
N CYS A 72 14.73 -14.18 18.49
CA CYS A 72 13.75 -15.26 18.32
C CYS A 72 12.53 -14.73 17.55
N ILE A 73 11.73 -15.64 17.02
CA ILE A 73 10.52 -15.33 16.24
C ILE A 73 9.51 -14.55 17.09
N GLU A 74 9.42 -14.84 18.37
CA GLU A 74 8.50 -14.23 19.32
C GLU A 74 8.76 -12.73 19.53
N ASP A 75 10.00 -12.27 19.32
CA ASP A 75 10.34 -10.84 19.42
C ASP A 75 9.62 -10.01 18.37
N ALA A 76 9.15 -10.63 17.27
CA ALA A 76 8.38 -9.97 16.23
C ALA A 76 6.85 -9.97 16.49
N ASN A 77 6.35 -10.56 17.57
CA ASN A 77 4.92 -10.69 17.85
C ASN A 77 4.19 -9.34 17.91
N SER A 78 4.86 -8.27 18.34
CA SER A 78 4.27 -6.92 18.36
C SER A 78 3.87 -6.45 16.97
N PHE A 79 4.60 -6.78 15.93
CA PHE A 79 4.26 -6.44 14.54
C PHE A 79 3.10 -7.28 14.02
N ILE A 80 3.05 -8.54 14.36
CA ILE A 80 1.95 -9.46 14.02
C ILE A 80 0.66 -8.94 14.64
N GLN A 81 0.68 -8.56 15.92
CA GLN A 81 -0.48 -7.97 16.61
C GLN A 81 -0.94 -6.66 15.95
N VAL A 82 -0.02 -5.82 15.47
CA VAL A 82 -0.39 -4.61 14.73
C VAL A 82 -1.14 -4.98 13.45
N ILE A 83 -0.67 -5.96 12.68
CA ILE A 83 -1.37 -6.38 11.45
C ILE A 83 -2.76 -6.92 11.80
N GLU A 84 -2.85 -7.84 12.75
CA GLU A 84 -4.11 -8.46 13.18
C GLU A 84 -5.12 -7.45 13.76
N SER A 85 -4.65 -6.32 14.27
CA SER A 85 -5.50 -5.22 14.76
C SER A 85 -6.10 -4.34 13.65
N LEU A 86 -5.61 -4.48 12.41
CA LEU A 86 -6.12 -3.67 11.29
C LEU A 86 -7.39 -4.30 10.72
N PRO A 87 -8.51 -3.55 10.68
CA PRO A 87 -9.74 -4.07 10.08
C PRO A 87 -9.54 -4.43 8.61
N THR A 88 -10.19 -5.48 8.15
CA THR A 88 -10.25 -5.92 6.75
C THR A 88 -8.97 -6.50 6.15
N ILE A 89 -7.93 -6.74 6.94
CA ILE A 89 -6.66 -7.30 6.42
C ILE A 89 -6.56 -8.83 6.58
N GLU A 90 -7.42 -9.47 7.35
CA GLU A 90 -7.31 -10.85 7.86
C GLU A 90 -6.87 -11.92 6.85
N SER A 91 -7.26 -11.80 5.57
CA SER A 91 -6.92 -12.76 4.51
C SER A 91 -5.99 -12.17 3.44
N TYR A 92 -5.40 -11.02 3.71
CA TYR A 92 -4.64 -10.27 2.72
C TYR A 92 -3.17 -10.09 3.12
N TYR A 93 -2.64 -11.01 3.92
CA TYR A 93 -1.22 -11.05 4.22
C TYR A 93 -0.73 -12.47 4.49
N ASP A 94 0.56 -12.69 4.22
CA ASP A 94 1.31 -13.86 4.64
C ASP A 94 2.54 -13.43 5.44
N LEU A 95 2.98 -14.29 6.36
CA LEU A 95 4.14 -14.06 7.22
C LEU A 95 5.19 -15.14 6.98
N GLU A 96 6.40 -14.71 6.71
CA GLU A 96 7.58 -15.56 6.56
C GLU A 96 8.67 -15.07 7.49
N PHE A 97 9.41 -15.99 8.13
CA PHE A 97 10.62 -15.66 8.86
C PHE A 97 11.84 -16.11 8.06
N LEU A 98 12.74 -15.18 7.82
CA LEU A 98 13.99 -15.41 7.13
C LEU A 98 15.09 -15.48 8.19
N GLN A 99 15.83 -16.59 8.28
CA GLN A 99 16.93 -16.77 9.22
C GLN A 99 18.26 -16.48 8.52
N HIS A 100 19.10 -15.66 9.16
CA HIS A 100 20.46 -15.42 8.69
C HIS A 100 21.32 -16.69 8.86
N PRO A 101 22.06 -17.12 7.84
CA PRO A 101 22.77 -18.42 7.87
C PRO A 101 23.88 -18.49 8.93
N VAL A 102 24.44 -17.35 9.36
CA VAL A 102 25.56 -17.28 10.30
C VAL A 102 25.15 -16.66 11.64
N LEU A 103 24.34 -15.59 11.61
CA LEU A 103 23.96 -14.85 12.83
C LEU A 103 22.84 -15.54 13.62
N GLU A 104 22.17 -16.53 13.04
CA GLU A 104 21.04 -17.25 13.62
C GLU A 104 19.89 -16.36 14.10
N THR A 105 19.82 -15.13 13.60
CA THR A 105 18.76 -14.16 13.89
C THR A 105 17.75 -14.11 12.74
N TYR A 106 16.56 -13.55 13.01
CA TYR A 106 15.41 -13.64 12.14
C TYR A 106 14.97 -12.27 11.62
N VAL A 107 14.58 -12.19 10.38
CA VAL A 107 13.86 -11.06 9.78
C VAL A 107 12.43 -11.49 9.53
N LEU A 108 11.47 -10.66 9.92
CA LEU A 108 10.07 -10.86 9.59
C LEU A 108 9.81 -10.28 8.20
N LYS A 109 9.46 -11.14 7.24
CA LYS A 109 8.93 -10.74 5.94
C LYS A 109 7.41 -10.79 6.01
N VAL A 110 6.77 -9.68 5.70
CA VAL A 110 5.32 -9.54 5.63
C VAL A 110 4.93 -9.31 4.19
N CYS A 111 4.31 -10.30 3.56
CA CYS A 111 3.76 -10.20 2.21
C CYS A 111 2.33 -9.65 2.32
N ILE A 112 2.09 -8.44 1.85
CA ILE A 112 0.78 -7.81 1.85
C ILE A 112 0.15 -7.94 0.47
N PHE A 113 -1.11 -8.38 0.41
CA PHE A 113 -1.89 -8.44 -0.82
C PHE A 113 -2.79 -7.20 -0.95
N LYS A 114 -3.06 -6.79 -2.18
CA LYS A 114 -4.02 -5.73 -2.46
C LYS A 114 -5.40 -6.11 -1.94
N THR A 115 -5.98 -5.29 -1.07
CA THR A 115 -7.33 -5.49 -0.53
C THR A 115 -8.41 -4.90 -1.45
N GLN A 116 -9.61 -5.46 -1.41
CA GLN A 116 -10.78 -4.87 -2.06
C GLN A 116 -11.37 -3.71 -1.25
N SER A 117 -11.27 -3.78 0.09
CA SER A 117 -11.71 -2.72 0.99
C SER A 117 -10.57 -1.77 1.35
N ILE A 118 -10.90 -0.58 1.86
CA ILE A 118 -9.92 0.38 2.35
C ILE A 118 -9.44 -0.04 3.74
N VAL A 119 -8.14 -0.26 3.86
CA VAL A 119 -7.48 -0.57 5.14
C VAL A 119 -7.06 0.73 5.83
N LYS A 120 -7.55 0.93 7.05
CA LYS A 120 -7.18 2.05 7.91
C LYS A 120 -6.08 1.64 8.87
N THR A 121 -5.24 2.59 9.25
CA THR A 121 -4.26 2.41 10.33
C THR A 121 -4.94 2.28 11.69
N THR A 122 -4.18 1.90 12.72
CA THR A 122 -4.68 1.82 14.11
C THR A 122 -5.24 3.14 14.64
N ASP A 123 -4.83 4.28 14.08
CA ASP A 123 -5.36 5.62 14.42
C ASP A 123 -6.38 6.14 13.38
N GLY A 124 -6.94 5.24 12.56
CA GLY A 124 -8.05 5.52 11.64
C GLY A 124 -7.67 6.25 10.34
N ARG A 125 -6.39 6.54 10.11
CA ARG A 125 -5.92 7.19 8.88
C ARG A 125 -5.76 6.20 7.74
N VAL A 126 -5.77 6.71 6.52
CA VAL A 126 -5.62 5.93 5.29
C VAL A 126 -4.36 6.38 4.56
N PHE A 127 -3.59 5.42 4.10
CA PHE A 127 -2.39 5.67 3.29
C PHE A 127 -2.40 4.82 2.03
N VAL A 128 -1.72 5.30 0.99
CA VAL A 128 -1.50 4.60 -0.29
C VAL A 128 -0.03 4.65 -0.65
N ARG A 129 0.53 3.53 -1.11
CA ARG A 129 1.92 3.42 -1.57
C ARG A 129 2.06 4.01 -2.96
N ARG A 130 3.06 4.90 -3.14
CA ARG A 130 3.51 5.39 -4.44
C ARG A 130 5.03 5.45 -4.46
N GLY A 131 5.65 4.61 -5.28
CA GLY A 131 7.09 4.38 -5.17
C GLY A 131 7.45 3.97 -3.75
N ALA A 132 8.55 4.45 -3.21
CA ALA A 132 8.99 4.19 -1.83
C ALA A 132 8.25 5.01 -0.75
N GLN A 133 7.13 5.68 -1.06
CA GLN A 133 6.44 6.58 -0.13
C GLN A 133 5.04 6.09 0.24
N SER A 134 4.70 6.21 1.53
CA SER A 134 3.33 6.01 2.05
C SER A 134 2.64 7.38 2.17
N LEU A 135 1.75 7.70 1.23
CA LEU A 135 1.09 9.01 1.12
C LEU A 135 -0.29 9.00 1.80
N PRO A 136 -0.61 9.99 2.64
CA PRO A 136 -1.90 10.07 3.31
C PRO A 136 -3.02 10.39 2.32
N GLN A 137 -4.18 9.76 2.55
CA GLN A 137 -5.43 10.02 1.84
C GLN A 137 -6.33 10.88 2.75
N ASP A 138 -5.96 12.14 2.94
CA ASP A 138 -6.47 13.07 3.94
C ASP A 138 -7.50 14.07 3.39
N THR A 139 -7.79 14.03 2.08
CA THR A 139 -8.82 14.85 1.45
C THR A 139 -9.95 13.99 0.88
N GLN A 140 -11.15 14.56 0.78
CA GLN A 140 -12.30 13.87 0.20
C GLN A 140 -12.04 13.42 -1.24
N GLU A 141 -11.34 14.23 -2.03
CA GLU A 141 -10.98 13.90 -3.41
C GLU A 141 -10.04 12.68 -3.49
N LYS A 142 -8.98 12.63 -2.64
CA LYS A 142 -8.07 11.49 -2.59
C LYS A 142 -8.79 10.21 -2.13
N MET A 143 -9.66 10.31 -1.13
CA MET A 143 -10.46 9.18 -0.66
C MET A 143 -11.38 8.66 -1.76
N ARG A 144 -12.12 9.55 -2.45
CA ARG A 144 -12.99 9.18 -3.55
C ARG A 144 -12.23 8.50 -4.68
N ARG A 145 -11.04 9.02 -5.04
CA ARG A 145 -10.19 8.39 -6.03
C ARG A 145 -9.78 6.97 -5.62
N LEU A 146 -9.43 6.77 -4.34
CA LEU A 146 -9.10 5.45 -3.82
C LEU A 146 -10.31 4.49 -3.85
N GLU A 147 -11.51 4.99 -3.54
CA GLU A 147 -12.76 4.22 -3.62
C GLU A 147 -13.05 3.75 -5.05
N LEU A 148 -12.83 4.62 -6.04
CA LEU A 148 -12.91 4.28 -7.47
C LEU A 148 -11.85 3.25 -7.88
N ASP A 149 -10.59 3.45 -7.48
CA ASP A 149 -9.47 2.54 -7.78
C ASP A 149 -9.67 1.12 -7.20
N LYS A 150 -10.44 1.02 -6.10
CA LYS A 150 -10.83 -0.24 -5.47
C LYS A 150 -12.17 -0.81 -5.96
N GLY A 151 -12.88 -0.08 -6.82
CA GLY A 151 -14.20 -0.48 -7.32
C GLY A 151 -15.31 -0.44 -6.28
N ILE A 152 -15.11 0.27 -5.14
CA ILE A 152 -16.13 0.46 -4.09
C ILE A 152 -17.26 1.36 -4.61
N VAL A 153 -16.90 2.33 -5.45
CA VAL A 153 -17.82 3.25 -6.12
C VAL A 153 -17.59 3.14 -7.63
N SER A 154 -18.67 3.13 -8.42
CA SER A 154 -18.60 3.18 -9.88
C SER A 154 -18.88 4.59 -10.38
N PHE A 155 -18.17 5.03 -11.42
CA PHE A 155 -18.47 6.28 -12.12
C PHE A 155 -19.89 6.31 -12.70
N GLU A 156 -20.44 5.15 -13.06
CA GLU A 156 -21.78 5.04 -13.63
C GLU A 156 -22.89 5.44 -12.64
N ASN A 157 -22.62 5.38 -11.35
CA ASN A 157 -23.54 5.75 -10.28
C ASN A 157 -23.35 7.21 -9.80
N GLU A 158 -22.44 7.96 -10.40
CA GLU A 158 -22.34 9.38 -10.10
C GLU A 158 -23.53 10.11 -10.74
N PRO A 159 -24.32 10.89 -9.94
CA PRO A 159 -25.25 11.82 -10.55
C PRO A 159 -24.40 12.75 -11.42
N VAL A 160 -24.58 12.66 -12.72
CA VAL A 160 -24.08 13.68 -13.64
C VAL A 160 -24.71 14.95 -13.12
N GLY A 161 -23.88 15.86 -12.56
CA GLY A 161 -24.38 17.16 -12.14
C GLY A 161 -25.18 17.70 -13.30
N GLU A 162 -26.44 18.09 -13.06
CA GLU A 162 -27.21 18.81 -14.05
C GLU A 162 -26.31 19.93 -14.54
N SER A 163 -25.69 19.73 -15.70
CA SER A 163 -25.15 20.84 -16.45
C SER A 163 -26.37 21.69 -16.72
N GLU A 164 -26.51 22.83 -16.05
CA GLU A 164 -27.48 23.83 -16.44
C GLU A 164 -27.22 24.06 -17.91
N ILE A 165 -28.06 23.44 -18.76
CA ILE A 165 -28.12 23.75 -20.17
C ILE A 165 -28.70 25.16 -20.17
N THR A 166 -27.80 26.14 -20.13
CA THR A 166 -28.20 27.53 -20.16
C THR A 166 -28.94 27.78 -21.46
N ASP A 167 -30.00 28.57 -21.41
CA ASP A 167 -30.77 28.96 -22.60
C ASP A 167 -29.86 29.41 -23.74
N ALA A 168 -28.69 29.97 -23.45
CA ALA A 168 -27.64 30.31 -24.40
C ALA A 168 -27.06 29.08 -25.16
N MET A 169 -26.94 27.90 -24.51
CA MET A 169 -26.51 26.68 -25.19
C MET A 169 -27.60 26.14 -26.10
N ILE A 170 -28.87 26.14 -25.64
CA ILE A 170 -30.01 25.72 -26.45
C ILE A 170 -30.10 26.61 -27.69
N GLN A 171 -29.99 27.92 -27.55
CA GLN A 171 -30.03 28.86 -28.65
C GLN A 171 -28.88 28.70 -29.65
N LYS A 172 -27.67 28.37 -29.17
CA LYS A 172 -26.51 28.11 -30.01
C LYS A 172 -26.71 26.84 -30.88
N TYR A 173 -27.26 25.77 -30.32
CA TYR A 173 -27.54 24.54 -31.07
C TYR A 173 -28.74 24.70 -32.02
N THR A 174 -29.78 25.41 -31.61
CA THR A 174 -30.93 25.69 -32.46
C THR A 174 -30.51 26.51 -33.68
N ASN A 175 -29.70 27.58 -33.52
CA ASN A 175 -29.17 28.37 -34.61
C ASN A 175 -28.23 27.58 -35.55
N PHE A 176 -27.50 26.58 -35.01
CA PHE A 176 -26.65 25.71 -35.82
C PHE A 176 -27.49 24.79 -36.72
N PHE A 177 -28.56 24.18 -36.19
CA PHE A 177 -29.45 23.34 -36.98
C PHE A 177 -30.25 24.13 -38.03
N TRP A 178 -30.67 25.36 -37.74
CA TRP A 178 -31.33 26.23 -38.73
C TRP A 178 -30.41 26.61 -39.89
N ARG A 179 -29.12 26.83 -39.65
CA ARG A 179 -28.17 27.12 -40.73
C ARG A 179 -27.91 25.89 -41.64
N LEU A 180 -27.96 24.68 -41.12
CA LEU A 180 -27.80 23.45 -41.91
C LEU A 180 -29.01 23.15 -42.78
N SER A 181 -30.23 23.53 -42.36
CA SER A 181 -31.46 23.32 -43.14
C SER A 181 -31.69 24.32 -44.29
N TYR A 182 -30.90 25.37 -44.37
CA TYR A 182 -30.98 26.35 -45.48
C TYR A 182 -29.88 26.19 -46.56
N GLN A 183 -29.07 25.10 -46.47
CA GLN A 183 -28.02 24.83 -47.46
C GLN A 183 -28.31 23.58 -48.30
N MET A 184 -29.55 23.06 -48.30
CA MET A 184 -30.01 22.05 -49.26
C MET A 184 -30.97 22.65 -50.27
#